data_d985137a796f0db5f6be473f69053a53
#
_entry.id   d985137a796f0db5f6be473f69053a53
#
_cell.length_a   1.000
_cell.length_b   1.000
_cell.length_c   1.000
_cell.angle_alpha   90.00
_cell.angle_beta   90.00
_cell.angle_gamma   90.00
#
_symmetry.space_group_name_H-M   'P 1'
#
loop_
_entity.id
_entity.type
_entity.pdbx_description
1 polymer ?
#
loop_
_entity_poly.entity_id
_entity_poly.type
_entity_poly.pdbx_seq_one_letter_code
_entity_poly.pdbx_strand_id
1 'polypeptide(L)'
;MNRRDFLKAVSTGAIATAISGCESRHISGKAEKIKRPNIIFILADDLGYGDLGCYGQKEIATPNIDRMAKEGVKFTDHYAGSTVCAPSRCCLMTGLHTGHAYIRGNALVPLRPSDVTVAEILKKAGYATGIIGKWGLGEAGTTGTPNKKGFDYWFGYLNQRHAHNYYPEFLWRNEESISIEGNKLPKPEPGGLSPNDSVGGWGESASKVTYSPDLFTKEALAFVEQNKDKPFFLYLAYTIPHANNEAGQNGMEVPSLGQYADKDWPAPQKGHAAMITRMDGDIGKLMAKLMKLGIDDNTLVMFSSDNGPHKEGGADLAFSKSSGPLRGHKRDLYEGGIRVPMLARWPGKIKAGSVTNHISVFWDFLPTCCELAGIETPQDIDGISILPTLLGQSKKQKKHEFLYWEFHEQGKKQAVRFGNWKGIRLNVSKNLNGPIELYNLKADIAEEHNIAEKNPDIVAKMAAYMKAARTPSDHWPIP
;
A
#
# COMPACT_ATOMS: atom_id res chain seq x y z
N MET A 1 -56.92 8.38 36.31
CA MET A 1 -56.38 9.75 36.39
C MET A 1 -55.36 9.92 35.27
N ASN A 2 -55.74 10.70 34.25
CA ASN A 2 -54.98 10.82 33.01
C ASN A 2 -53.88 11.87 33.15
N ARG A 3 -52.80 11.63 32.41
CA ARG A 3 -51.55 12.46 32.33
C ARG A 3 -51.77 13.96 31.94
N ARG A 4 -53.00 14.40 31.77
CA ARG A 4 -53.36 15.78 31.38
C ARG A 4 -53.69 16.73 32.55
N ASP A 5 -53.88 16.20 33.76
CA ASP A 5 -54.34 17.00 34.91
C ASP A 5 -53.21 17.45 35.86
N PHE A 6 -51.97 17.08 35.57
CA PHE A 6 -50.80 17.45 36.38
C PHE A 6 -50.13 18.77 35.95
N LEU A 7 -50.56 19.38 34.84
CA LEU A 7 -49.90 20.57 34.25
C LEU A 7 -50.70 21.90 34.45
N LYS A 8 -51.69 21.90 35.32
CA LYS A 8 -52.52 23.12 35.54
C LYS A 8 -52.49 23.74 36.95
N ALA A 9 -51.60 23.32 37.80
CA ALA A 9 -51.53 23.85 39.17
C ALA A 9 -50.13 24.27 39.57
N VAL A 10 -49.51 25.25 38.92
CA VAL A 10 -48.55 26.17 39.55
C VAL A 10 -48.44 27.44 38.67
N SER A 11 -49.40 28.34 38.87
CA SER A 11 -49.22 29.73 38.49
C SER A 11 -49.67 30.56 39.68
N THR A 12 -48.90 31.56 40.04
CA THR A 12 -49.01 32.64 41.01
C THR A 12 -48.22 32.51 42.29
N GLY A 13 -47.18 33.35 42.34
CA GLY A 13 -46.34 33.62 43.51
C GLY A 13 -45.16 34.52 43.13
N ALA A 14 -45.43 35.80 42.89
CA ALA A 14 -44.39 36.80 42.70
C ALA A 14 -43.71 37.12 44.03
N ILE A 15 -42.35 37.04 44.11
CA ILE A 15 -41.51 37.78 45.04
C ILE A 15 -40.25 38.23 44.28
N ALA A 16 -40.11 39.55 44.21
CA ALA A 16 -38.93 40.23 43.72
C ALA A 16 -37.81 40.17 44.75
N THR A 17 -36.58 39.81 44.40
CA THR A 17 -35.37 40.32 45.08
C THR A 17 -34.12 40.13 44.20
N ALA A 18 -33.41 41.23 44.08
CA ALA A 18 -31.97 41.42 43.89
C ALA A 18 -31.28 40.83 42.61
N ILE A 19 -31.05 41.75 41.72
CA ILE A 19 -30.07 41.71 40.63
C ILE A 19 -28.67 41.58 41.23
N SER A 20 -27.97 40.45 41.00
CA SER A 20 -26.51 40.35 41.02
C SER A 20 -26.14 39.81 39.67
N GLY A 21 -25.42 40.64 38.89
CA GLY A 21 -25.00 40.30 37.55
C GLY A 21 -24.06 39.09 37.55
N CYS A 22 -24.53 38.00 36.99
CA CYS A 22 -23.67 36.95 36.44
C CYS A 22 -23.65 37.16 34.94
N GLU A 23 -22.61 37.82 34.45
CA GLU A 23 -22.23 37.72 33.04
C GLU A 23 -22.03 36.22 32.71
N SER A 24 -23.02 35.62 32.10
CA SER A 24 -22.87 34.36 31.39
C SER A 24 -21.87 34.60 30.25
N ARG A 25 -20.60 34.37 30.50
CA ARG A 25 -19.61 34.18 29.46
C ARG A 25 -20.14 33.03 28.60
N HIS A 26 -20.77 33.36 27.49
CA HIS A 26 -20.88 32.46 26.35
C HIS A 26 -19.48 32.13 25.92
N ILE A 27 -18.92 31.00 26.46
CA ILE A 27 -17.83 30.30 25.86
C ILE A 27 -18.42 29.72 24.56
N SER A 28 -18.45 30.54 23.50
CA SER A 28 -18.54 30.03 22.15
C SER A 28 -17.21 29.32 21.90
N GLY A 29 -17.12 28.09 22.37
CA GLY A 29 -16.11 27.15 21.90
C GLY A 29 -16.33 26.98 20.39
N LYS A 30 -15.67 27.81 19.58
CA LYS A 30 -15.43 27.46 18.21
C LYS A 30 -14.77 26.07 18.33
N ALA A 31 -15.55 25.02 17.95
CA ALA A 31 -14.96 23.71 17.74
C ALA A 31 -13.75 23.97 16.81
N GLU A 32 -12.56 23.83 17.35
CA GLU A 32 -11.32 23.91 16.56
C GLU A 32 -11.53 22.93 15.42
N LYS A 33 -11.70 23.46 14.21
CA LYS A 33 -11.85 22.66 13.01
C LYS A 33 -10.59 21.81 12.97
N ILE A 34 -10.69 20.52 13.28
CA ILE A 34 -9.55 19.59 13.25
C ILE A 34 -8.90 19.79 11.88
N LYS A 35 -7.69 20.33 11.88
CA LYS A 35 -6.96 20.61 10.66
C LYS A 35 -6.72 19.23 10.01
N ARG A 36 -7.32 19.00 8.84
CA ARG A 36 -7.17 17.74 8.10
C ARG A 36 -5.68 17.50 7.83
N PRO A 37 -5.11 16.35 8.20
CA PRO A 37 -3.70 16.09 7.98
C PRO A 37 -3.41 15.90 6.50
N ASN A 38 -2.19 16.19 6.08
CA ASN A 38 -1.65 15.67 4.84
C ASN A 38 -1.46 14.16 4.98
N ILE A 39 -1.64 13.42 3.90
CA ILE A 39 -1.50 11.97 3.87
C ILE A 39 -0.48 11.63 2.78
N ILE A 40 0.60 10.96 3.15
CA ILE A 40 1.58 10.43 2.21
C ILE A 40 1.63 8.92 2.39
N PHE A 41 1.35 8.17 1.32
CA PHE A 41 1.55 6.73 1.27
C PHE A 41 2.71 6.41 0.33
N ILE A 42 3.81 5.92 0.89
CA ILE A 42 4.99 5.50 0.15
C ILE A 42 4.89 3.99 -0.05
N LEU A 43 4.92 3.56 -1.31
CA LEU A 43 4.86 2.15 -1.67
C LEU A 43 6.13 1.73 -2.40
N ALA A 44 6.83 0.75 -1.86
CA ALA A 44 7.88 0.02 -2.56
C ALA A 44 7.26 -1.06 -3.46
N ASP A 45 7.98 -1.48 -4.49
CA ASP A 45 7.59 -2.53 -5.44
C ASP A 45 8.46 -3.77 -5.19
N ASP A 46 7.85 -4.88 -4.75
CA ASP A 46 8.53 -6.15 -4.45
C ASP A 46 9.53 -6.11 -3.26
N LEU A 47 9.39 -5.20 -2.31
CA LEU A 47 10.24 -5.14 -1.12
C LEU A 47 9.82 -6.21 -0.10
N GLY A 48 10.78 -7.02 0.32
CA GLY A 48 10.56 -8.08 1.29
C GLY A 48 10.38 -7.59 2.73
N TYR A 49 9.70 -8.41 3.54
CA TYR A 49 9.54 -8.16 4.98
C TYR A 49 10.88 -8.02 5.71
N GLY A 50 11.91 -8.77 5.26
CA GLY A 50 13.25 -8.78 5.85
C GLY A 50 14.24 -7.78 5.24
N ASP A 51 13.84 -6.91 4.31
CA ASP A 51 14.77 -6.01 3.61
C ASP A 51 15.10 -4.72 4.37
N LEU A 52 14.43 -4.43 5.48
CA LEU A 52 14.61 -3.21 6.26
C LEU A 52 15.30 -3.46 7.59
N GLY A 53 16.19 -2.55 8.02
CA GLY A 53 16.91 -2.63 9.29
C GLY A 53 15.96 -2.76 10.49
N CYS A 54 14.87 -2.01 10.53
CA CYS A 54 13.86 -2.07 11.59
C CYS A 54 13.06 -3.39 11.62
N TYR A 55 13.16 -4.22 10.56
CA TYR A 55 12.61 -5.58 10.50
C TYR A 55 13.69 -6.67 10.58
N GLY A 56 14.95 -6.31 10.86
CA GLY A 56 16.02 -7.25 11.16
C GLY A 56 17.10 -7.39 10.09
N GLN A 57 17.05 -6.63 9.00
CA GLN A 57 18.10 -6.57 7.99
C GLN A 57 19.39 -5.99 8.58
N LYS A 58 20.53 -6.61 8.27
CA LYS A 58 21.85 -6.18 8.78
C LYS A 58 22.81 -5.74 7.69
N GLU A 59 22.59 -6.22 6.46
CA GLU A 59 23.49 -6.01 5.34
C GLU A 59 23.06 -4.83 4.45
N ILE A 60 21.76 -4.60 4.33
CA ILE A 60 21.18 -3.49 3.55
C ILE A 60 20.90 -2.32 4.47
N ALA A 61 21.44 -1.15 4.17
CA ALA A 61 21.30 0.04 5.00
C ALA A 61 20.00 0.79 4.67
N THR A 62 19.14 0.99 5.68
CA THR A 62 17.89 1.74 5.56
C THR A 62 17.71 2.76 6.71
N PRO A 63 18.70 3.64 6.97
CA PRO A 63 18.72 4.47 8.18
C PRO A 63 17.56 5.47 8.27
N ASN A 64 17.02 5.95 7.15
CA ASN A 64 15.90 6.90 7.13
C ASN A 64 14.56 6.21 7.39
N ILE A 65 14.34 5.03 6.80
CA ILE A 65 13.16 4.19 7.06
C ILE A 65 13.21 3.68 8.51
N ASP A 66 14.38 3.27 9.00
CA ASP A 66 14.56 2.85 10.39
C ASP A 66 14.30 4.00 11.37
N ARG A 67 14.68 5.24 11.00
CA ARG A 67 14.33 6.44 11.77
C ARG A 67 12.81 6.66 11.77
N MET A 68 12.14 6.49 10.63
CA MET A 68 10.67 6.57 10.55
C MET A 68 10.01 5.58 11.51
N ALA A 69 10.53 4.35 11.63
CA ALA A 69 10.05 3.37 12.61
C ALA A 69 10.29 3.81 14.06
N LYS A 70 11.43 4.42 14.35
CA LYS A 70 11.76 4.97 15.70
C LYS A 70 10.90 6.17 16.07
N GLU A 71 10.50 6.98 15.12
CA GLU A 71 9.67 8.17 15.30
C GLU A 71 8.16 7.90 15.17
N GLY A 72 7.77 6.68 14.80
CA GLY A 72 6.39 6.28 14.54
C GLY A 72 6.02 4.93 15.14
N VAL A 73 5.18 4.20 14.42
CA VAL A 73 4.73 2.84 14.76
C VAL A 73 5.15 1.85 13.68
N LYS A 74 5.63 0.68 14.14
CA LYS A 74 5.92 -0.49 13.31
C LYS A 74 4.82 -1.54 13.47
N PHE A 75 4.26 -2.00 12.36
CA PHE A 75 3.32 -3.12 12.33
C PHE A 75 4.07 -4.42 12.08
N THR A 76 3.77 -5.46 12.87
CA THR A 76 4.34 -6.79 12.66
C THR A 76 3.43 -7.69 11.83
N ASP A 77 2.12 -7.38 11.77
CA ASP A 77 1.08 -8.18 11.12
C ASP A 77 0.30 -7.35 10.10
N HIS A 78 1.02 -6.80 9.10
CA HIS A 78 0.41 -6.06 8.00
C HIS A 78 0.52 -6.83 6.68
N TYR A 79 -0.55 -6.76 5.87
CA TYR A 79 -0.66 -7.54 4.65
C TYR A 79 -0.89 -6.67 3.42
N ALA A 80 -0.23 -7.03 2.33
CA ALA A 80 -0.54 -6.52 1.00
C ALA A 80 -1.93 -6.99 0.51
N GLY A 81 -2.48 -6.31 -0.46
CA GLY A 81 -3.77 -6.67 -1.04
C GLY A 81 -3.73 -7.95 -1.88
N SER A 82 -2.55 -8.29 -2.42
CA SER A 82 -2.30 -9.51 -3.19
C SER A 82 -0.82 -9.85 -3.14
N THR A 83 -0.43 -10.96 -3.78
CA THR A 83 0.96 -11.39 -3.92
C THR A 83 1.62 -10.91 -5.21
N VAL A 84 0.97 -10.03 -5.98
CA VAL A 84 1.49 -9.35 -7.17
C VAL A 84 0.92 -7.94 -7.29
N CYS A 85 1.60 -7.09 -8.07
CA CYS A 85 1.44 -5.63 -8.08
C CYS A 85 0.02 -5.12 -8.37
N ALA A 86 -0.58 -5.40 -9.56
CA ALA A 86 -1.83 -4.75 -9.96
C ALA A 86 -3.00 -5.04 -9.02
N PRO A 87 -3.31 -6.30 -8.64
CA PRO A 87 -4.40 -6.57 -7.73
C PRO A 87 -4.14 -6.03 -6.32
N SER A 88 -2.88 -6.00 -5.87
CA SER A 88 -2.53 -5.42 -4.57
C SER A 88 -2.78 -3.92 -4.55
N ARG A 89 -2.34 -3.20 -5.58
CA ARG A 89 -2.59 -1.76 -5.75
C ARG A 89 -4.08 -1.46 -5.93
N CYS A 90 -4.84 -2.31 -6.60
CA CYS A 90 -6.29 -2.21 -6.70
C CYS A 90 -6.95 -2.30 -5.31
N CYS A 91 -6.57 -3.27 -4.49
CA CYS A 91 -7.09 -3.42 -3.13
C CYS A 91 -6.78 -2.18 -2.26
N LEU A 92 -5.56 -1.63 -2.36
CA LEU A 92 -5.16 -0.41 -1.65
C LEU A 92 -6.03 0.79 -2.04
N MET A 93 -6.30 0.94 -3.34
CA MET A 93 -7.05 2.08 -3.87
C MET A 93 -8.56 1.97 -3.62
N THR A 94 -9.13 0.76 -3.64
CA THR A 94 -10.60 0.58 -3.63
C THR A 94 -11.18 0.16 -2.28
N GLY A 95 -10.35 -0.27 -1.32
CA GLY A 95 -10.84 -0.79 -0.05
C GLY A 95 -11.46 -2.20 -0.13
N LEU A 96 -11.23 -2.92 -1.25
CA LEU A 96 -11.77 -4.25 -1.52
C LEU A 96 -10.67 -5.30 -1.55
N HIS A 97 -10.90 -6.49 -0.98
CA HIS A 97 -9.98 -7.62 -1.14
C HIS A 97 -10.15 -8.30 -2.51
N THR A 98 -9.21 -9.18 -2.88
CA THR A 98 -9.18 -9.82 -4.21
C THR A 98 -10.42 -10.66 -4.54
N GLY A 99 -11.23 -11.06 -3.58
CA GLY A 99 -12.51 -11.74 -3.83
C GLY A 99 -13.62 -10.82 -4.33
N HIS A 100 -13.55 -9.51 -4.09
CA HIS A 100 -14.53 -8.50 -4.47
C HIS A 100 -13.98 -7.46 -5.45
N ALA A 101 -12.68 -7.19 -5.43
CA ALA A 101 -12.03 -6.24 -6.33
C ALA A 101 -12.24 -6.63 -7.81
N TYR A 102 -12.29 -5.63 -8.68
CA TYR A 102 -12.41 -5.86 -10.12
C TYR A 102 -11.12 -6.38 -10.74
N ILE A 103 -9.96 -5.86 -10.31
CA ILE A 103 -8.64 -6.33 -10.75
C ILE A 103 -8.10 -7.32 -9.72
N ARG A 104 -7.98 -8.62 -10.11
CA ARG A 104 -7.56 -9.71 -9.22
C ARG A 104 -6.26 -10.40 -9.66
N GLY A 105 -5.60 -9.90 -10.71
CA GLY A 105 -4.36 -10.42 -11.27
C GLY A 105 -3.65 -9.41 -12.15
N ASN A 106 -2.43 -9.74 -12.58
CA ASN A 106 -1.64 -8.92 -13.50
C ASN A 106 -2.11 -9.13 -14.95
N ALA A 107 -3.12 -8.39 -15.37
CA ALA A 107 -3.59 -8.30 -16.76
C ALA A 107 -3.90 -6.83 -17.08
N LEU A 108 -4.03 -6.53 -18.38
CA LEU A 108 -4.37 -5.18 -18.85
C LEU A 108 -5.87 -4.89 -18.70
N VAL A 109 -6.38 -5.09 -17.48
CA VAL A 109 -7.78 -4.80 -17.12
C VAL A 109 -7.79 -3.46 -16.39
N PRO A 110 -8.39 -2.39 -16.95
CA PRO A 110 -8.44 -1.09 -16.30
C PRO A 110 -9.53 -1.02 -15.24
N LEU A 111 -9.36 -0.18 -14.23
CA LEU A 111 -10.45 0.18 -13.31
C LEU A 111 -11.65 0.72 -14.10
N ARG A 112 -12.86 0.32 -13.69
CA ARG A 112 -14.12 0.80 -14.25
C ARG A 112 -14.46 2.19 -13.74
N PRO A 113 -15.33 2.93 -14.41
CA PRO A 113 -15.87 4.19 -13.87
C PRO A 113 -16.52 4.03 -12.49
N SER A 114 -17.15 2.87 -12.24
CA SER A 114 -17.82 2.54 -10.96
C SER A 114 -16.88 2.15 -9.83
N ASP A 115 -15.61 1.80 -10.11
CA ASP A 115 -14.65 1.45 -9.09
C ASP A 115 -14.12 2.73 -8.41
N VAL A 116 -14.68 3.06 -7.27
CA VAL A 116 -14.32 4.27 -6.51
C VAL A 116 -12.98 4.07 -5.80
N THR A 117 -12.08 5.05 -5.93
CA THR A 117 -10.76 5.02 -5.30
C THR A 117 -10.67 5.97 -4.11
N VAL A 118 -9.69 5.71 -3.24
CA VAL A 118 -9.36 6.62 -2.13
C VAL A 118 -9.03 8.04 -2.62
N ALA A 119 -8.42 8.18 -3.81
CA ALA A 119 -8.11 9.50 -4.37
C ALA A 119 -9.39 10.27 -4.77
N GLU A 120 -10.39 9.61 -5.39
CA GLU A 120 -11.68 10.22 -5.71
C GLU A 120 -12.41 10.70 -4.44
N ILE A 121 -12.34 9.91 -3.37
CA ILE A 121 -12.95 10.24 -2.07
C ILE A 121 -12.23 11.43 -1.43
N LEU A 122 -10.91 11.41 -1.34
CA LEU A 122 -10.13 12.50 -0.76
C LEU A 122 -10.23 13.79 -1.58
N LYS A 123 -10.28 13.70 -2.92
CA LYS A 123 -10.52 14.85 -3.79
C LYS A 123 -11.88 15.52 -3.48
N LYS A 124 -12.95 14.71 -3.34
CA LYS A 124 -14.29 15.23 -2.91
C LYS A 124 -14.23 15.87 -1.53
N ALA A 125 -13.35 15.43 -0.65
CA ALA A 125 -13.09 16.03 0.65
C ALA A 125 -12.21 17.29 0.59
N GLY A 126 -11.77 17.74 -0.58
CA GLY A 126 -10.99 18.96 -0.78
C GLY A 126 -9.48 18.78 -0.62
N TYR A 127 -8.98 17.55 -0.69
CA TYR A 127 -7.53 17.29 -0.78
C TYR A 127 -7.03 17.56 -2.20
N ALA A 128 -5.82 18.12 -2.32
CA ALA A 128 -5.05 18.01 -3.54
C ALA A 128 -4.50 16.58 -3.64
N THR A 129 -4.70 15.92 -4.77
CA THR A 129 -4.37 14.50 -4.91
C THR A 129 -3.28 14.30 -5.96
N GLY A 130 -2.21 13.58 -5.59
CA GLY A 130 -1.10 13.28 -6.48
C GLY A 130 -0.68 11.82 -6.41
N ILE A 131 -0.31 11.26 -7.57
CA ILE A 131 0.40 10.00 -7.67
C ILE A 131 1.69 10.19 -8.43
N ILE A 132 2.78 9.62 -7.92
CA ILE A 132 4.09 9.65 -8.56
C ILE A 132 4.68 8.25 -8.53
N GLY A 133 5.09 7.74 -9.70
CA GLY A 133 5.68 6.42 -9.87
C GLY A 133 4.79 5.45 -10.67
N LYS A 134 4.66 4.20 -10.20
CA LYS A 134 3.97 3.12 -10.90
C LYS A 134 2.48 3.07 -10.55
N TRP A 135 1.62 3.11 -11.57
CA TRP A 135 0.17 2.98 -11.42
C TRP A 135 -0.31 1.53 -11.58
N GLY A 136 -0.37 1.03 -12.81
CA GLY A 136 -0.71 -0.36 -13.14
C GLY A 136 -2.19 -0.72 -13.09
N LEU A 137 -3.12 0.24 -13.03
CA LEU A 137 -4.57 0.00 -12.93
C LEU A 137 -5.36 0.58 -14.11
N GLY A 138 -4.67 0.92 -15.20
CA GLY A 138 -5.27 1.38 -16.44
C GLY A 138 -4.25 1.99 -17.37
N GLU A 139 -4.43 1.73 -18.68
CA GLU A 139 -3.59 2.22 -19.75
C GLU A 139 -4.11 3.54 -20.33
N ALA A 140 -3.29 4.23 -21.13
CA ALA A 140 -3.69 5.45 -21.84
C ALA A 140 -4.99 5.25 -22.62
N GLY A 141 -5.91 6.19 -22.55
CA GLY A 141 -7.20 6.14 -23.20
C GLY A 141 -8.28 5.32 -22.46
N THR A 142 -7.93 4.54 -21.43
CA THR A 142 -8.90 3.75 -20.65
C THR A 142 -9.61 4.56 -19.58
N THR A 143 -10.58 3.96 -18.90
CA THR A 143 -11.29 4.54 -17.76
C THR A 143 -10.47 4.52 -16.47
N GLY A 144 -9.42 3.68 -16.43
CA GLY A 144 -8.60 3.45 -15.25
C GLY A 144 -7.38 4.35 -15.11
N THR A 145 -7.21 5.38 -15.93
CA THR A 145 -6.06 6.33 -15.80
C THR A 145 -6.12 7.10 -14.49
N PRO A 146 -4.99 7.50 -13.90
CA PRO A 146 -4.96 8.21 -12.61
C PRO A 146 -5.85 9.44 -12.55
N ASN A 147 -5.85 10.29 -13.60
CA ASN A 147 -6.70 11.50 -13.62
C ASN A 147 -8.19 11.17 -13.58
N LYS A 148 -8.63 10.09 -14.25
CA LYS A 148 -10.02 9.61 -14.20
C LYS A 148 -10.37 8.92 -12.89
N LYS A 149 -9.36 8.54 -12.10
CA LYS A 149 -9.48 7.87 -10.80
C LYS A 149 -9.13 8.79 -9.62
N GLY A 150 -9.32 10.11 -9.81
CA GLY A 150 -9.33 11.10 -8.74
C GLY A 150 -8.01 11.79 -8.45
N PHE A 151 -6.94 11.51 -9.18
CA PHE A 151 -5.69 12.24 -9.01
C PHE A 151 -5.68 13.53 -9.84
N ASP A 152 -5.41 14.67 -9.19
CA ASP A 152 -5.25 15.98 -9.83
C ASP A 152 -3.94 16.06 -10.62
N TYR A 153 -2.91 15.43 -10.08
CA TYR A 153 -1.57 15.36 -10.66
C TYR A 153 -1.06 13.94 -10.66
N TRP A 154 -0.44 13.51 -11.76
CA TRP A 154 0.33 12.29 -11.78
C TRP A 154 1.54 12.35 -12.68
N PHE A 155 2.59 11.58 -12.31
CA PHE A 155 3.82 11.47 -13.07
C PHE A 155 4.39 10.06 -12.89
N GLY A 156 4.67 9.34 -13.99
CA GLY A 156 5.29 8.02 -13.91
C GLY A 156 4.87 7.05 -15.01
N TYR A 157 4.68 5.78 -14.61
CA TYR A 157 4.33 4.67 -15.48
C TYR A 157 2.87 4.28 -15.37
N LEU A 158 2.15 4.20 -16.49
CA LEU A 158 0.82 3.58 -16.54
C LEU A 158 0.94 2.05 -16.51
N ASN A 159 1.82 1.51 -17.34
CA ASN A 159 1.94 0.09 -17.62
C ASN A 159 2.90 -0.61 -16.66
N GLN A 160 2.58 -1.85 -16.28
CA GLN A 160 3.39 -2.69 -15.40
C GLN A 160 4.75 -3.06 -16.01
N ARG A 161 4.79 -3.45 -17.30
CA ARG A 161 6.04 -3.82 -17.99
C ARG A 161 6.92 -2.61 -18.25
N HIS A 162 6.31 -1.50 -18.68
CA HIS A 162 7.05 -0.25 -18.86
C HIS A 162 7.77 0.15 -17.56
N ALA A 163 7.13 -0.11 -16.40
CA ALA A 163 7.70 0.16 -15.09
C ALA A 163 8.87 -0.76 -14.70
N HIS A 164 9.17 -1.83 -15.45
CA HIS A 164 10.38 -2.61 -15.25
C HIS A 164 11.63 -1.87 -15.75
N ASN A 165 11.48 -0.95 -16.71
CA ASN A 165 12.58 -0.18 -17.26
C ASN A 165 12.90 1.03 -16.41
N TYR A 166 14.07 1.06 -15.80
CA TYR A 166 14.54 2.17 -14.95
C TYR A 166 15.09 3.37 -15.72
N TYR A 167 15.35 3.20 -17.04
CA TYR A 167 15.85 4.23 -17.94
C TYR A 167 14.94 4.36 -19.18
N PRO A 168 13.65 4.70 -18.96
CA PRO A 168 12.67 4.74 -20.04
C PRO A 168 12.95 5.90 -20.99
N GLU A 169 12.53 5.77 -22.25
CA GLU A 169 12.59 6.88 -23.21
C GLU A 169 11.51 7.94 -22.95
N PHE A 170 10.44 7.55 -22.26
CA PHE A 170 9.35 8.45 -21.86
C PHE A 170 8.71 8.05 -20.53
N LEU A 171 8.06 9.00 -19.91
CA LEU A 171 7.12 8.81 -18.79
C LEU A 171 5.85 9.62 -19.08
N TRP A 172 4.84 9.40 -18.30
CA TRP A 172 3.60 10.15 -18.41
C TRP A 172 3.56 11.29 -17.38
N ARG A 173 3.04 12.45 -17.79
CA ARG A 173 2.61 13.51 -16.88
C ARG A 173 1.16 13.84 -17.22
N ASN A 174 0.25 13.49 -16.33
CA ASN A 174 -1.19 13.52 -16.59
C ASN A 174 -1.53 12.74 -17.88
N GLU A 175 -2.08 13.36 -18.87
CA GLU A 175 -2.47 12.69 -20.13
C GLU A 175 -1.39 12.81 -21.23
N GLU A 176 -0.23 13.38 -20.90
CA GLU A 176 0.84 13.62 -21.86
C GLU A 176 2.05 12.70 -21.64
N SER A 177 2.55 12.13 -22.73
CA SER A 177 3.82 11.41 -22.77
C SER A 177 4.98 12.40 -22.79
N ILE A 178 5.88 12.33 -21.81
CA ILE A 178 7.04 13.22 -21.66
C ILE A 178 8.31 12.45 -21.98
N SER A 179 9.02 12.87 -23.02
CA SER A 179 10.32 12.28 -23.38
C SER A 179 11.35 12.47 -22.29
N ILE A 180 12.13 11.43 -22.02
CA ILE A 180 13.23 11.44 -21.04
C ILE A 180 14.54 11.50 -21.81
N GLU A 181 15.19 12.66 -21.71
CA GLU A 181 16.40 12.95 -22.46
C GLU A 181 17.55 12.00 -22.08
N GLY A 182 18.28 11.53 -23.09
CA GLY A 182 19.49 10.72 -22.96
C GLY A 182 19.25 9.22 -22.86
N ASN A 183 18.06 8.78 -22.48
CA ASN A 183 17.71 7.37 -22.43
C ASN A 183 17.35 6.85 -23.84
N LYS A 184 17.75 5.62 -24.15
CA LYS A 184 17.40 4.96 -25.42
C LYS A 184 17.20 3.46 -25.20
N LEU A 185 16.09 2.93 -25.70
CA LEU A 185 15.88 1.49 -25.78
C LEU A 185 16.73 0.88 -26.91
N PRO A 186 17.09 -0.38 -26.82
CA PRO A 186 17.71 -1.10 -27.93
C PRO A 186 16.76 -1.14 -29.12
N LYS A 187 17.32 -1.19 -30.34
CA LYS A 187 16.50 -1.45 -31.53
C LYS A 187 15.92 -2.85 -31.42
N PRO A 188 14.64 -3.05 -31.82
CA PRO A 188 14.06 -4.39 -31.89
C PRO A 188 14.91 -5.32 -32.76
N GLU A 189 15.15 -6.54 -32.33
CA GLU A 189 15.68 -7.59 -33.19
C GLU A 189 14.67 -7.90 -34.32
N PRO A 190 15.14 -8.22 -35.54
CA PRO A 190 14.26 -8.62 -36.61
C PRO A 190 13.36 -9.80 -36.21
N GLY A 191 12.03 -9.59 -36.22
CA GLY A 191 11.05 -10.58 -35.79
C GLY A 191 10.76 -10.66 -34.30
N GLY A 192 11.43 -9.84 -33.47
CA GLY A 192 11.14 -9.70 -32.05
C GLY A 192 9.97 -8.73 -31.78
N LEU A 193 9.37 -8.85 -30.60
CA LEU A 193 8.40 -7.85 -30.13
C LEU A 193 9.10 -6.50 -29.99
N SER A 194 8.50 -5.46 -30.57
CA SER A 194 9.04 -4.12 -30.43
C SER A 194 8.95 -3.66 -28.98
N PRO A 195 10.03 -3.12 -28.38
CA PRO A 195 9.94 -2.41 -27.12
C PRO A 195 8.92 -1.26 -27.10
N ASN A 196 8.59 -0.77 -28.30
CA ASN A 196 7.63 0.31 -28.56
C ASN A 196 6.26 -0.21 -29.08
N ASP A 197 5.90 -1.47 -28.79
CA ASP A 197 4.54 -1.92 -29.04
C ASP A 197 3.52 -1.10 -28.22
N SER A 198 2.23 -1.33 -28.41
CA SER A 198 1.15 -0.54 -27.77
C SER A 198 1.21 -0.43 -26.25
N VAL A 199 2.08 -1.18 -25.59
CA VAL A 199 2.30 -1.20 -24.13
C VAL A 199 3.48 -0.33 -23.71
N GLY A 200 4.33 0.06 -24.63
CA GLY A 200 5.38 1.08 -24.57
C GLY A 200 6.59 0.82 -23.67
N GLY A 201 7.78 1.01 -24.23
CA GLY A 201 8.99 1.38 -23.48
C GLY A 201 9.60 0.35 -22.53
N TRP A 202 9.27 -0.95 -22.62
CA TRP A 202 9.87 -1.99 -21.80
C TRP A 202 11.16 -2.57 -22.42
N GLY A 203 11.99 -3.20 -21.58
CA GLY A 203 13.26 -3.79 -21.96
C GLY A 203 14.47 -3.13 -21.33
N GLU A 204 15.68 -3.67 -21.55
CA GLU A 204 16.92 -3.09 -21.08
C GLU A 204 17.34 -1.93 -21.99
N SER A 205 17.60 -0.75 -21.44
CA SER A 205 17.97 0.44 -22.20
C SER A 205 19.42 0.35 -22.72
N ALA A 206 19.61 0.72 -24.01
CA ALA A 206 20.92 0.82 -24.62
C ALA A 206 21.68 2.08 -24.18
N SER A 207 20.97 3.14 -23.74
CA SER A 207 21.56 4.34 -23.15
C SER A 207 20.86 4.63 -21.82
N LYS A 208 21.63 4.70 -20.73
CA LYS A 208 21.17 4.82 -19.34
C LYS A 208 21.69 6.13 -18.74
N VAL A 209 20.97 7.25 -18.95
CA VAL A 209 21.37 8.58 -18.49
C VAL A 209 20.50 9.04 -17.32
N THR A 210 19.19 9.01 -17.48
CA THR A 210 18.23 9.53 -16.49
C THR A 210 17.47 8.40 -15.82
N TYR A 211 17.70 8.20 -14.53
CA TYR A 211 17.10 7.16 -13.72
C TYR A 211 15.70 7.59 -13.23
N SER A 212 14.68 6.84 -13.56
CA SER A 212 13.28 7.22 -13.29
C SER A 212 12.94 7.41 -11.80
N PRO A 213 13.45 6.62 -10.83
CA PRO A 213 13.18 6.85 -9.41
C PRO A 213 13.71 8.21 -8.89
N ASP A 214 14.78 8.74 -9.49
CA ASP A 214 15.29 10.09 -9.15
C ASP A 214 14.29 11.17 -9.59
N LEU A 215 13.66 10.98 -10.76
CA LEU A 215 12.60 11.86 -11.23
C LEU A 215 11.38 11.79 -10.30
N PHE A 216 11.01 10.60 -9.83
CA PHE A 216 9.89 10.44 -8.89
C PHE A 216 10.15 11.22 -7.61
N THR A 217 11.35 11.12 -7.05
CA THR A 217 11.73 11.88 -5.87
C THR A 217 11.65 13.38 -6.11
N LYS A 218 12.19 13.87 -7.25
CA LYS A 218 12.11 15.29 -7.63
C LYS A 218 10.66 15.78 -7.74
N GLU A 219 9.80 15.04 -8.42
CA GLU A 219 8.38 15.39 -8.59
C GLU A 219 7.62 15.32 -7.26
N ALA A 220 7.91 14.36 -6.38
CA ALA A 220 7.30 14.26 -5.06
C ALA A 220 7.64 15.47 -4.17
N LEU A 221 8.89 15.89 -4.17
CA LEU A 221 9.32 17.08 -3.43
C LEU A 221 8.67 18.36 -3.96
N ALA A 222 8.51 18.47 -5.28
CA ALA A 222 7.83 19.59 -5.93
C ALA A 222 6.33 19.60 -5.60
N PHE A 223 5.65 18.43 -5.68
CA PHE A 223 4.24 18.29 -5.34
C PHE A 223 3.96 18.72 -3.89
N VAL A 224 4.78 18.27 -2.94
CA VAL A 224 4.64 18.64 -1.51
C VAL A 224 4.80 20.15 -1.33
N GLU A 225 5.78 20.77 -1.98
CA GLU A 225 6.00 22.23 -1.88
C GLU A 225 4.84 23.04 -2.46
N GLN A 226 4.32 22.65 -3.61
CA GLN A 226 3.19 23.31 -4.27
C GLN A 226 1.87 23.20 -3.48
N ASN A 227 1.73 22.17 -2.66
CA ASN A 227 0.49 21.89 -1.92
C ASN A 227 0.59 22.11 -0.40
N LYS A 228 1.70 22.70 0.11
CA LYS A 228 1.97 22.86 1.56
C LYS A 228 0.89 23.61 2.34
N ASP A 229 0.13 24.49 1.69
CA ASP A 229 -0.84 25.38 2.32
C ASP A 229 -2.28 24.81 2.35
N LYS A 230 -2.49 23.61 1.81
CA LYS A 230 -3.78 22.91 1.78
C LYS A 230 -3.58 21.42 2.07
N PRO A 231 -4.61 20.70 2.55
CA PRO A 231 -4.49 19.27 2.74
C PRO A 231 -4.22 18.56 1.40
N PHE A 232 -3.27 17.62 1.41
CA PHE A 232 -2.95 16.84 0.22
C PHE A 232 -2.83 15.35 0.53
N PHE A 233 -3.09 14.54 -0.48
CA PHE A 233 -2.80 13.12 -0.55
C PHE A 233 -1.76 12.87 -1.63
N LEU A 234 -0.62 12.31 -1.24
CA LEU A 234 0.42 11.85 -2.16
C LEU A 234 0.56 10.33 -2.06
N TYR A 235 0.31 9.64 -3.18
CA TYR A 235 0.66 8.25 -3.36
C TYR A 235 1.99 8.17 -4.10
N LEU A 236 3.09 7.92 -3.37
CA LEU A 236 4.44 7.81 -3.91
C LEU A 236 4.77 6.33 -4.12
N ALA A 237 4.52 5.86 -5.33
CA ALA A 237 4.61 4.46 -5.72
C ALA A 237 5.94 4.21 -6.46
N TYR A 238 7.02 4.02 -5.70
CA TYR A 238 8.32 3.66 -6.27
C TYR A 238 8.26 2.35 -7.05
N THR A 239 9.18 2.18 -8.01
CA THR A 239 9.40 0.93 -8.74
C THR A 239 10.50 0.07 -8.09
N ILE A 240 11.20 0.61 -7.10
CA ILE A 240 12.29 -0.06 -6.35
C ILE A 240 11.72 -0.95 -5.25
N PRO A 241 12.30 -2.16 -5.02
CA PRO A 241 13.43 -2.78 -5.72
C PRO A 241 13.03 -3.82 -6.78
N HIS A 242 11.91 -3.64 -7.49
CA HIS A 242 11.51 -4.54 -8.58
C HIS A 242 12.64 -4.70 -9.61
N ALA A 243 12.82 -5.91 -10.15
CA ALA A 243 13.80 -6.12 -11.21
C ALA A 243 13.31 -5.59 -12.58
N ASN A 244 14.22 -5.16 -13.42
CA ASN A 244 13.98 -5.15 -14.86
C ASN A 244 14.02 -6.60 -15.36
N ASN A 245 12.83 -7.22 -15.52
CA ASN A 245 12.72 -8.64 -15.84
C ASN A 245 13.32 -8.97 -17.20
N GLU A 246 13.29 -8.02 -18.13
CA GLU A 246 13.77 -8.15 -19.49
C GLU A 246 15.31 -8.08 -19.59
N ALA A 247 15.99 -7.57 -18.54
CA ALA A 247 17.44 -7.52 -18.45
C ALA A 247 18.07 -8.79 -17.83
N GLY A 248 17.29 -9.82 -17.51
CA GLY A 248 17.77 -11.08 -16.94
C GLY A 248 18.62 -10.87 -15.68
N GLN A 249 19.87 -11.36 -15.66
CA GLN A 249 20.78 -11.23 -14.51
C GLN A 249 21.25 -9.78 -14.24
N ASN A 250 21.04 -8.87 -15.18
CA ASN A 250 21.37 -7.44 -15.05
C ASN A 250 20.17 -6.61 -14.57
N GLY A 251 19.07 -7.24 -14.17
CA GLY A 251 17.80 -6.58 -13.86
C GLY A 251 17.80 -5.69 -12.61
N MET A 252 18.81 -5.77 -11.75
CA MET A 252 18.95 -4.89 -10.58
C MET A 252 19.65 -3.58 -10.97
N GLU A 253 18.95 -2.74 -11.75
CA GLU A 253 19.50 -1.53 -12.34
C GLU A 253 19.50 -0.36 -11.35
N VAL A 254 20.67 0.21 -11.12
CA VAL A 254 20.87 1.37 -10.26
C VAL A 254 22.05 2.21 -10.79
N PRO A 255 21.99 3.56 -10.70
CA PRO A 255 23.06 4.42 -11.23
C PRO A 255 24.40 4.23 -10.55
N SER A 256 24.42 3.80 -9.29
CA SER A 256 25.63 3.59 -8.50
C SER A 256 25.38 2.53 -7.44
N LEU A 257 26.33 1.63 -7.30
CA LEU A 257 26.32 0.62 -6.22
C LEU A 257 26.67 1.22 -4.85
N GLY A 258 27.17 2.46 -4.80
CA GLY A 258 27.48 3.17 -3.56
C GLY A 258 28.38 2.34 -2.63
N GLN A 259 28.01 2.21 -1.37
CA GLN A 259 28.74 1.45 -0.33
C GLN A 259 28.82 -0.06 -0.58
N TYR A 260 28.14 -0.59 -1.59
CA TYR A 260 28.14 -2.02 -1.94
C TYR A 260 29.10 -2.34 -3.10
N ALA A 261 29.76 -1.34 -3.71
CA ALA A 261 30.63 -1.52 -4.88
C ALA A 261 31.77 -2.51 -4.59
N ASP A 262 32.45 -2.35 -3.46
CA ASP A 262 33.62 -3.14 -3.06
C ASP A 262 33.28 -4.39 -2.21
N LYS A 263 31.99 -4.69 -2.01
CA LYS A 263 31.56 -5.91 -1.33
C LYS A 263 31.88 -7.15 -2.20
N ASP A 264 32.32 -8.22 -1.59
CA ASP A 264 32.47 -9.52 -2.26
C ASP A 264 31.10 -10.24 -2.38
N TRP A 265 30.18 -9.61 -3.10
CA TRP A 265 28.83 -10.08 -3.34
C TRP A 265 28.57 -10.25 -4.83
N PRO A 266 27.66 -11.16 -5.23
CA PRO A 266 27.20 -11.22 -6.62
C PRO A 266 26.62 -9.88 -7.08
N ALA A 267 26.83 -9.53 -8.35
CA ALA A 267 26.39 -8.24 -8.89
C ALA A 267 24.89 -7.94 -8.69
N PRO A 268 23.94 -8.88 -8.89
CA PRO A 268 22.53 -8.62 -8.61
C PRO A 268 22.26 -8.26 -7.16
N GLN A 269 22.98 -8.86 -6.19
CA GLN A 269 22.79 -8.59 -4.77
C GLN A 269 23.28 -7.19 -4.39
N LYS A 270 24.41 -6.75 -4.99
CA LYS A 270 24.88 -5.36 -4.85
C LYS A 270 23.86 -4.38 -5.42
N GLY A 271 23.31 -4.68 -6.59
CA GLY A 271 22.28 -3.88 -7.23
C GLY A 271 21.02 -3.75 -6.37
N HIS A 272 20.49 -4.88 -5.90
CA HIS A 272 19.31 -4.92 -5.03
C HIS A 272 19.50 -4.08 -3.76
N ALA A 273 20.61 -4.26 -3.05
CA ALA A 273 20.93 -3.50 -1.85
C ALA A 273 21.07 -1.99 -2.14
N ALA A 274 21.72 -1.65 -3.26
CA ALA A 274 21.91 -0.25 -3.65
C ALA A 274 20.59 0.44 -4.05
N MET A 275 19.68 -0.27 -4.72
CA MET A 275 18.34 0.22 -5.04
C MET A 275 17.56 0.57 -3.76
N ILE A 276 17.53 -0.34 -2.78
CA ILE A 276 16.83 -0.14 -1.50
C ILE A 276 17.44 1.05 -0.73
N THR A 277 18.77 1.10 -0.61
CA THR A 277 19.46 2.20 0.09
C THR A 277 19.24 3.55 -0.62
N ARG A 278 19.13 3.55 -1.96
CA ARG A 278 18.80 4.77 -2.72
C ARG A 278 17.40 5.27 -2.39
N MET A 279 16.40 4.38 -2.41
CA MET A 279 15.03 4.69 -2.01
C MET A 279 14.96 5.22 -0.56
N ASP A 280 15.70 4.58 0.35
CA ASP A 280 15.81 5.06 1.73
C ASP A 280 16.32 6.51 1.81
N GLY A 281 17.37 6.84 1.04
CA GLY A 281 17.89 8.19 0.94
C GLY A 281 16.85 9.19 0.40
N ASP A 282 16.06 8.78 -0.57
CA ASP A 282 15.00 9.61 -1.16
C ASP A 282 13.84 9.85 -0.18
N ILE A 283 13.46 8.84 0.59
CA ILE A 283 12.52 8.99 1.72
C ILE A 283 13.09 9.98 2.75
N GLY A 284 14.39 9.91 3.04
CA GLY A 284 15.06 10.87 3.89
C GLY A 284 14.94 12.32 3.40
N LYS A 285 15.07 12.55 2.09
CA LYS A 285 14.89 13.88 1.46
C LYS A 285 13.44 14.36 1.61
N LEU A 286 12.45 13.47 1.43
CA LEU A 286 11.04 13.79 1.61
C LEU A 286 10.74 14.20 3.05
N MET A 287 11.21 13.42 4.04
CA MET A 287 11.03 13.74 5.46
C MET A 287 11.67 15.09 5.83
N ALA A 288 12.88 15.35 5.34
CA ALA A 288 13.56 16.63 5.53
C ALA A 288 12.79 17.80 4.90
N LYS A 289 12.16 17.58 3.73
CA LYS A 289 11.32 18.58 3.07
C LYS A 289 10.09 18.94 3.90
N LEU A 290 9.40 17.94 4.49
CA LEU A 290 8.24 18.18 5.37
C LEU A 290 8.62 19.05 6.57
N MET A 291 9.75 18.73 7.22
CA MET A 291 10.29 19.51 8.34
C MET A 291 10.65 20.93 7.92
N LYS A 292 11.36 21.10 6.78
CA LYS A 292 11.74 22.42 6.26
C LYS A 292 10.54 23.30 5.95
N LEU A 293 9.43 22.72 5.49
CA LEU A 293 8.20 23.45 5.18
C LEU A 293 7.31 23.72 6.41
N GLY A 294 7.67 23.18 7.59
CA GLY A 294 6.88 23.34 8.80
C GLY A 294 5.52 22.62 8.78
N ILE A 295 5.39 21.54 7.98
CA ILE A 295 4.15 20.77 7.86
C ILE A 295 4.28 19.32 8.37
N ASP A 296 5.42 18.98 8.97
CA ASP A 296 5.74 17.63 9.43
C ASP A 296 4.76 17.12 10.51
N ASP A 297 4.41 17.95 11.47
CA ASP A 297 3.46 17.66 12.56
C ASP A 297 2.00 17.50 12.07
N ASN A 298 1.68 18.01 10.88
CA ASN A 298 0.37 17.87 10.24
C ASN A 298 0.39 16.87 9.06
N THR A 299 1.36 15.98 9.00
CA THR A 299 1.51 15.00 7.92
C THR A 299 1.62 13.58 8.48
N LEU A 300 0.68 12.72 8.09
CA LEU A 300 0.79 11.27 8.28
C LEU A 300 1.57 10.69 7.10
N VAL A 301 2.71 10.09 7.38
CA VAL A 301 3.52 9.36 6.39
C VAL A 301 3.42 7.87 6.69
N MET A 302 3.00 7.08 5.70
CA MET A 302 2.92 5.63 5.75
C MET A 302 3.87 5.03 4.71
N PHE A 303 4.51 3.90 5.05
CA PHE A 303 5.42 3.17 4.15
C PHE A 303 5.07 1.69 4.16
N SER A 304 4.99 1.07 2.97
CA SER A 304 4.77 -0.37 2.81
C SER A 304 5.35 -0.88 1.48
N SER A 305 5.14 -2.17 1.18
CA SER A 305 5.44 -2.83 -0.10
C SER A 305 4.16 -3.42 -0.69
N ASP A 306 4.05 -3.46 -2.03
CA ASP A 306 2.85 -3.96 -2.69
C ASP A 306 2.70 -5.49 -2.63
N ASN A 307 3.77 -6.23 -2.44
CA ASN A 307 3.81 -7.68 -2.17
C ASN A 307 5.16 -8.07 -1.58
N GLY A 308 5.35 -9.36 -1.31
CA GLY A 308 6.64 -9.90 -0.86
C GLY A 308 7.73 -9.84 -1.93
N PRO A 309 8.99 -10.19 -1.58
CA PRO A 309 10.16 -10.05 -2.45
C PRO A 309 10.09 -11.03 -3.64
N HIS A 310 10.84 -10.73 -4.70
CA HIS A 310 10.87 -11.50 -5.95
C HIS A 310 12.21 -12.23 -6.14
N LYS A 311 12.24 -13.17 -7.09
CA LYS A 311 13.45 -13.92 -7.52
C LYS A 311 13.92 -13.53 -8.92
N GLU A 312 13.44 -12.41 -9.44
CA GLU A 312 13.72 -11.93 -10.80
C GLU A 312 15.01 -11.10 -10.80
N GLY A 313 15.60 -10.83 -11.97
CA GLY A 313 16.78 -9.97 -12.10
C GLY A 313 18.05 -10.50 -11.41
N GLY A 314 18.13 -11.80 -11.16
CA GLY A 314 19.25 -12.42 -10.44
C GLY A 314 19.17 -12.27 -8.92
N ALA A 315 18.05 -11.81 -8.35
CA ALA A 315 17.88 -11.70 -6.89
C ALA A 315 17.92 -13.09 -6.22
N ASP A 316 18.69 -13.20 -5.16
CA ASP A 316 18.75 -14.36 -4.28
C ASP A 316 18.19 -14.01 -2.90
N LEU A 317 16.98 -14.49 -2.63
CA LEU A 317 16.26 -14.22 -1.38
C LEU A 317 16.94 -14.85 -0.16
N ALA A 318 17.68 -15.95 -0.36
CA ALA A 318 18.42 -16.59 0.73
C ALA A 318 19.65 -15.75 1.13
N PHE A 319 20.32 -15.16 0.14
CA PHE A 319 21.44 -14.25 0.36
C PHE A 319 21.03 -13.02 1.16
N SER A 320 20.02 -12.29 0.66
CA SER A 320 19.55 -11.04 1.29
C SER A 320 18.63 -11.27 2.49
N LYS A 321 18.10 -12.50 2.68
CA LYS A 321 17.06 -12.84 3.68
C LYS A 321 15.82 -11.95 3.53
N SER A 322 15.46 -11.61 2.30
CA SER A 322 14.42 -10.64 1.99
C SER A 322 13.04 -11.02 2.56
N SER A 323 12.71 -12.32 2.62
CA SER A 323 11.46 -12.76 3.28
C SER A 323 11.55 -12.74 4.82
N GLY A 324 12.74 -12.50 5.41
CA GLY A 324 12.95 -12.64 6.85
C GLY A 324 12.66 -14.08 7.33
N PRO A 325 11.84 -14.24 8.40
CA PRO A 325 11.46 -15.56 8.91
C PRO A 325 10.28 -16.19 8.15
N LEU A 326 9.77 -15.55 7.11
CA LEU A 326 8.51 -15.91 6.46
C LEU A 326 8.75 -16.87 5.28
N ARG A 327 7.88 -17.84 5.09
CA ARG A 327 7.90 -18.75 3.95
C ARG A 327 7.34 -18.08 2.70
N GLY A 328 7.94 -18.38 1.54
CA GLY A 328 7.44 -17.93 0.25
C GLY A 328 7.92 -16.52 -0.13
N HIS A 329 7.42 -16.06 -1.26
CA HIS A 329 7.79 -14.81 -1.91
C HIS A 329 6.69 -14.40 -2.90
N LYS A 330 6.88 -13.33 -3.68
CA LYS A 330 5.99 -12.91 -4.79
C LYS A 330 5.42 -14.12 -5.54
N ARG A 331 4.13 -14.12 -5.81
CA ARG A 331 3.29 -15.20 -6.38
C ARG A 331 2.94 -16.35 -5.42
N ASP A 332 3.39 -16.30 -4.16
CA ASP A 332 2.94 -17.23 -3.12
C ASP A 332 1.90 -16.57 -2.19
N LEU A 333 0.93 -17.35 -1.70
CA LEU A 333 0.00 -16.90 -0.67
C LEU A 333 0.44 -17.32 0.75
N TYR A 334 1.65 -17.86 0.89
CA TYR A 334 2.33 -17.98 2.17
C TYR A 334 2.71 -16.58 2.71
N GLU A 335 3.04 -16.49 3.98
CA GLU A 335 3.30 -15.21 4.64
C GLU A 335 4.33 -14.35 3.88
N GLY A 336 5.43 -14.93 3.39
CA GLY A 336 6.48 -14.20 2.67
C GLY A 336 6.02 -13.58 1.33
N GLY A 337 4.90 -14.03 0.76
CA GLY A 337 4.36 -13.42 -0.46
C GLY A 337 3.39 -12.27 -0.22
N ILE A 338 2.76 -12.20 0.96
CA ILE A 338 1.68 -11.23 1.24
C ILE A 338 1.86 -10.44 2.53
N ARG A 339 2.67 -10.89 3.50
CA ARG A 339 2.99 -10.11 4.70
C ARG A 339 4.15 -9.18 4.41
N VAL A 340 3.91 -7.88 4.54
CA VAL A 340 4.81 -6.81 4.12
C VAL A 340 5.14 -5.87 5.26
N PRO A 341 6.28 -5.13 5.20
CA PRO A 341 6.57 -4.09 6.17
C PRO A 341 5.48 -3.02 6.15
N MET A 342 5.15 -2.47 7.30
CA MET A 342 4.28 -1.31 7.42
C MET A 342 4.77 -0.42 8.55
N LEU A 343 5.05 0.82 8.22
CA LEU A 343 5.43 1.88 9.14
C LEU A 343 4.44 3.05 9.00
N ALA A 344 4.14 3.71 10.08
CA ALA A 344 3.40 4.96 10.04
C ALA A 344 4.01 5.97 11.02
N ARG A 345 4.22 7.20 10.56
CA ARG A 345 4.78 8.30 11.34
C ARG A 345 3.89 9.53 11.25
N TRP A 346 3.52 10.07 12.39
CA TRP A 346 2.79 11.33 12.51
C TRP A 346 3.19 12.01 13.82
N PRO A 347 4.13 12.97 13.78
CA PRO A 347 4.65 13.61 14.98
C PRO A 347 3.56 14.19 15.87
N GLY A 348 3.67 13.97 17.19
CA GLY A 348 2.68 14.44 18.16
C GLY A 348 1.33 13.72 18.17
N LYS A 349 1.09 12.77 17.23
CA LYS A 349 -0.14 11.99 17.15
C LYS A 349 0.12 10.49 17.33
N ILE A 350 1.11 9.93 16.66
CA ILE A 350 1.53 8.54 16.81
C ILE A 350 2.64 8.48 17.85
N LYS A 351 2.53 7.57 18.81
CA LYS A 351 3.57 7.35 19.83
C LYS A 351 4.84 6.82 19.17
N ALA A 352 5.92 7.57 19.29
CA ALA A 352 7.23 7.20 18.76
C ALA A 352 7.74 5.86 19.34
N GLY A 353 8.37 5.03 18.47
CA GLY A 353 8.94 3.74 18.81
C GLY A 353 7.93 2.68 19.21
N SER A 354 6.63 2.88 18.90
CA SER A 354 5.62 1.88 19.20
C SER A 354 5.66 0.72 18.20
N VAL A 355 5.22 -0.45 18.67
CA VAL A 355 5.07 -1.66 17.85
C VAL A 355 3.67 -2.21 18.05
N THR A 356 3.03 -2.64 16.99
CA THR A 356 1.70 -3.24 17.05
C THR A 356 1.65 -4.54 16.24
N ASN A 357 0.93 -5.53 16.79
CA ASN A 357 0.57 -6.78 16.13
C ASN A 357 -0.90 -6.79 15.69
N HIS A 358 -1.53 -5.62 15.57
CA HIS A 358 -2.86 -5.54 14.99
C HIS A 358 -2.81 -6.04 13.56
N ILE A 359 -3.66 -7.03 13.26
CA ILE A 359 -3.80 -7.58 11.91
C ILE A 359 -4.46 -6.54 11.03
N SER A 360 -3.71 -5.99 10.08
CA SER A 360 -4.16 -4.95 9.16
C SER A 360 -3.76 -5.30 7.72
N VAL A 361 -4.39 -4.66 6.76
CA VAL A 361 -4.23 -5.02 5.36
C VAL A 361 -4.51 -3.83 4.44
N PHE A 362 -4.09 -3.90 3.19
CA PHE A 362 -4.16 -2.78 2.23
C PHE A 362 -5.54 -2.19 2.05
N TRP A 363 -6.59 -2.99 2.05
CA TRP A 363 -7.96 -2.47 1.91
C TRP A 363 -8.46 -1.70 3.14
N ASP A 364 -7.69 -1.67 4.24
CA ASP A 364 -7.95 -0.81 5.41
C ASP A 364 -7.54 0.65 5.17
N PHE A 365 -6.74 0.92 4.13
CA PHE A 365 -6.25 2.26 3.85
C PHE A 365 -7.37 3.24 3.49
N LEU A 366 -8.31 2.84 2.60
CA LEU A 366 -9.41 3.70 2.19
C LEU A 366 -10.28 4.15 3.37
N PRO A 367 -10.84 3.28 4.24
CA PRO A 367 -11.63 3.72 5.39
C PRO A 367 -10.81 4.51 6.41
N THR A 368 -9.51 4.24 6.54
CA THR A 368 -8.61 5.05 7.37
C THR A 368 -8.51 6.48 6.85
N CYS A 369 -8.38 6.66 5.54
CA CYS A 369 -8.38 7.98 4.91
C CYS A 369 -9.72 8.71 5.06
N CYS A 370 -10.85 7.99 4.97
CA CYS A 370 -12.17 8.56 5.21
C CYS A 370 -12.28 9.13 6.65
N GLU A 371 -11.85 8.36 7.64
CA GLU A 371 -11.88 8.79 9.05
C GLU A 371 -10.94 9.99 9.29
N LEU A 372 -9.73 9.99 8.71
CA LEU A 372 -8.78 11.12 8.76
C LEU A 372 -9.34 12.40 8.12
N ALA A 373 -10.08 12.25 7.02
CA ALA A 373 -10.68 13.36 6.30
C ALA A 373 -12.02 13.85 6.94
N GLY A 374 -12.56 13.09 7.91
CA GLY A 374 -13.85 13.37 8.55
C GLY A 374 -15.04 13.22 7.59
N ILE A 375 -14.98 12.22 6.72
CA ILE A 375 -16.02 11.89 5.73
C ILE A 375 -16.53 10.47 5.92
N GLU A 376 -17.74 10.21 5.44
CA GLU A 376 -18.35 8.90 5.53
C GLU A 376 -17.60 7.87 4.68
N THR A 377 -17.41 6.69 5.25
CA THR A 377 -16.81 5.54 4.56
C THR A 377 -17.87 4.88 3.65
N PRO A 378 -17.53 4.53 2.40
CA PRO A 378 -18.44 3.75 1.55
C PRO A 378 -18.90 2.47 2.24
N GLN A 379 -20.17 2.07 2.02
CA GLN A 379 -20.76 0.91 2.67
C GLN A 379 -20.24 -0.43 2.11
N ASP A 380 -19.96 -0.46 0.79
CA ASP A 380 -19.64 -1.69 0.06
C ASP A 380 -18.12 -1.88 -0.08
N ILE A 381 -17.38 -1.84 1.06
CA ILE A 381 -15.95 -2.12 1.12
C ILE A 381 -15.63 -3.17 2.19
N ASP A 382 -14.48 -3.82 2.05
CA ASP A 382 -14.02 -4.86 2.98
C ASP A 382 -13.15 -4.28 4.11
N GLY A 383 -12.65 -3.06 3.93
CA GLY A 383 -11.69 -2.43 4.84
C GLY A 383 -12.28 -1.96 6.16
N ILE A 384 -11.44 -1.92 7.17
CA ILE A 384 -11.71 -1.37 8.50
C ILE A 384 -10.65 -0.31 8.81
N SER A 385 -11.06 0.89 9.24
CA SER A 385 -10.09 1.93 9.61
C SER A 385 -9.13 1.44 10.70
N ILE A 386 -7.83 1.68 10.48
CA ILE A 386 -6.77 1.44 11.45
C ILE A 386 -6.37 2.71 12.24
N LEU A 387 -7.09 3.81 12.06
CA LEU A 387 -6.79 5.06 12.75
C LEU A 387 -6.75 4.90 14.29
N PRO A 388 -7.68 4.13 14.93
CA PRO A 388 -7.57 3.88 16.37
C PRO A 388 -6.25 3.20 16.77
N THR A 389 -5.75 2.25 15.97
CA THR A 389 -4.44 1.61 16.21
C THR A 389 -3.30 2.61 16.06
N LEU A 390 -3.31 3.44 15.00
CA LEU A 390 -2.31 4.48 14.78
C LEU A 390 -2.22 5.46 15.97
N LEU A 391 -3.37 5.81 16.56
CA LEU A 391 -3.47 6.72 17.70
C LEU A 391 -3.33 6.04 19.08
N GLY A 392 -2.93 4.76 19.13
CA GLY A 392 -2.77 4.00 20.36
C GLY A 392 -4.08 3.67 21.10
N GLN A 393 -5.22 3.78 20.43
CA GLN A 393 -6.55 3.54 20.99
C GLN A 393 -7.03 2.08 20.72
N SER A 394 -6.22 1.09 21.07
CA SER A 394 -6.43 -0.32 20.76
C SER A 394 -7.82 -0.87 21.20
N LYS A 395 -8.40 -0.33 22.27
CA LYS A 395 -9.75 -0.69 22.73
C LYS A 395 -10.87 -0.29 21.77
N LYS A 396 -10.65 0.72 20.91
CA LYS A 396 -11.60 1.18 19.90
C LYS A 396 -11.40 0.51 18.56
N GLN A 397 -10.27 -0.19 18.38
CA GLN A 397 -9.91 -0.82 17.12
C GLN A 397 -10.81 -2.01 16.81
N LYS A 398 -11.55 -1.92 15.73
CA LYS A 398 -12.31 -3.04 15.16
C LYS A 398 -11.35 -4.06 14.56
N LYS A 399 -11.76 -5.33 14.53
CA LYS A 399 -10.96 -6.43 13.97
C LYS A 399 -11.72 -7.08 12.82
N HIS A 400 -10.99 -7.49 11.80
CA HIS A 400 -11.52 -8.36 10.77
C HIS A 400 -11.90 -9.72 11.37
N GLU A 401 -13.02 -10.27 10.95
CA GLU A 401 -13.36 -11.65 11.25
C GLU A 401 -12.36 -12.59 10.56
N PHE A 402 -12.10 -12.34 9.27
CA PHE A 402 -11.06 -13.01 8.49
C PHE A 402 -10.52 -12.07 7.42
N LEU A 403 -9.35 -12.41 6.84
CA LEU A 403 -8.81 -11.80 5.63
C LEU A 403 -8.79 -12.87 4.53
N TYR A 404 -9.01 -12.43 3.28
CA TYR A 404 -9.07 -13.33 2.12
C TYR A 404 -8.21 -12.84 0.96
N TRP A 405 -7.54 -13.80 0.30
CA TRP A 405 -6.77 -13.59 -0.92
C TRP A 405 -7.06 -14.68 -1.95
N GLU A 406 -7.14 -14.29 -3.21
CA GLU A 406 -7.05 -15.21 -4.35
C GLU A 406 -5.96 -14.75 -5.30
N PHE A 407 -5.31 -15.72 -5.95
CA PHE A 407 -4.25 -15.50 -6.92
C PHE A 407 -4.49 -16.37 -8.14
N HIS A 408 -4.46 -15.76 -9.35
CA HIS A 408 -4.96 -16.36 -10.57
C HIS A 408 -3.92 -17.01 -11.47
N GLU A 409 -2.64 -16.93 -11.12
CA GLU A 409 -1.55 -17.58 -11.84
C GLU A 409 -1.17 -18.92 -11.15
N GLN A 410 -0.27 -19.71 -11.79
CA GLN A 410 0.34 -20.92 -11.21
C GLN A 410 -0.67 -21.91 -10.59
N GLY A 411 -1.72 -22.24 -11.34
CA GLY A 411 -2.71 -23.22 -10.91
C GLY A 411 -3.81 -22.65 -10.01
N LYS A 412 -3.82 -21.35 -9.79
CA LYS A 412 -4.71 -20.59 -8.90
C LYS A 412 -4.63 -21.03 -7.44
N LYS A 413 -4.68 -20.07 -6.55
CA LYS A 413 -4.51 -20.28 -5.10
C LYS A 413 -5.55 -19.43 -4.37
N GLN A 414 -5.93 -19.88 -3.17
CA GLN A 414 -6.75 -19.12 -2.21
C GLN A 414 -6.08 -19.17 -0.85
N ALA A 415 -6.17 -18.09 -0.08
CA ALA A 415 -5.75 -18.07 1.32
C ALA A 415 -6.76 -17.32 2.19
N VAL A 416 -6.87 -17.75 3.44
CA VAL A 416 -7.64 -17.09 4.50
C VAL A 416 -6.77 -16.98 5.74
N ARG A 417 -6.76 -15.80 6.36
CA ARG A 417 -6.26 -15.61 7.71
C ARG A 417 -7.43 -15.34 8.67
N PHE A 418 -7.52 -16.11 9.73
CA PHE A 418 -8.51 -15.98 10.79
C PHE A 418 -7.83 -16.03 12.16
N GLY A 419 -7.68 -14.90 12.82
CA GLY A 419 -6.87 -14.78 14.03
C GLY A 419 -5.43 -15.26 13.80
N ASN A 420 -5.00 -16.30 14.54
CA ASN A 420 -3.67 -16.92 14.37
C ASN A 420 -3.64 -18.03 13.30
N TRP A 421 -4.78 -18.40 12.74
CA TRP A 421 -4.88 -19.48 11.77
C TRP A 421 -4.71 -18.94 10.35
N LYS A 422 -3.94 -19.66 9.53
CA LYS A 422 -3.77 -19.42 8.10
C LYS A 422 -4.12 -20.69 7.33
N GLY A 423 -5.10 -20.61 6.45
CA GLY A 423 -5.48 -21.68 5.54
C GLY A 423 -5.09 -21.34 4.11
N ILE A 424 -4.45 -22.26 3.38
CA ILE A 424 -4.04 -22.08 1.98
C ILE A 424 -4.55 -23.25 1.15
N ARG A 425 -5.20 -22.93 0.02
CA ARG A 425 -5.60 -23.91 -0.99
C ARG A 425 -4.82 -23.66 -2.27
N LEU A 426 -4.08 -24.67 -2.71
CA LEU A 426 -3.30 -24.66 -3.93
C LEU A 426 -4.04 -25.36 -5.08
N ASN A 427 -3.63 -25.10 -6.32
CA ASN A 427 -4.15 -25.75 -7.53
C ASN A 427 -5.68 -25.70 -7.68
N VAL A 428 -6.28 -24.58 -7.30
CA VAL A 428 -7.74 -24.35 -7.34
C VAL A 428 -8.32 -24.55 -8.75
N SER A 429 -7.52 -24.29 -9.80
CA SER A 429 -7.91 -24.56 -11.19
C SER A 429 -8.21 -26.03 -11.50
N LYS A 430 -7.59 -26.95 -10.74
CA LYS A 430 -7.79 -28.40 -10.89
C LYS A 430 -8.88 -28.92 -9.96
N ASN A 431 -8.99 -28.36 -8.77
CA ASN A 431 -9.95 -28.78 -7.76
C ASN A 431 -10.31 -27.63 -6.81
N LEU A 432 -11.48 -27.02 -7.03
CA LEU A 432 -12.01 -25.95 -6.18
C LEU A 432 -12.18 -26.39 -4.72
N ASN A 433 -12.47 -27.65 -4.47
CA ASN A 433 -12.64 -28.24 -3.14
C ASN A 433 -11.40 -29.04 -2.70
N GLY A 434 -10.24 -28.76 -3.29
CA GLY A 434 -8.98 -29.39 -2.93
C GLY A 434 -8.59 -29.20 -1.47
N PRO A 435 -7.59 -29.93 -0.98
CA PRO A 435 -7.15 -29.85 0.40
C PRO A 435 -6.68 -28.44 0.75
N ILE A 436 -6.89 -28.08 2.02
CA ILE A 436 -6.41 -26.84 2.61
C ILE A 436 -5.24 -27.20 3.52
N GLU A 437 -4.09 -26.58 3.28
CA GLU A 437 -3.00 -26.54 4.25
C GLU A 437 -3.39 -25.60 5.39
N LEU A 438 -3.13 -25.97 6.64
CA LEU A 438 -3.48 -25.17 7.82
C LEU A 438 -2.27 -24.94 8.71
N TYR A 439 -2.03 -23.68 9.09
CA TYR A 439 -0.92 -23.25 9.92
C TYR A 439 -1.39 -22.40 11.10
N ASN A 440 -0.69 -22.50 12.24
CA ASN A 440 -0.88 -21.61 13.38
C ASN A 440 0.29 -20.62 13.44
N LEU A 441 0.10 -19.43 12.89
CA LEU A 441 1.15 -18.39 12.74
C LEU A 441 1.74 -17.89 14.07
N LYS A 442 1.06 -18.11 15.19
CA LYS A 442 1.64 -17.79 16.51
C LYS A 442 2.74 -18.76 16.92
N ALA A 443 2.61 -20.02 16.56
CA ALA A 443 3.55 -21.09 16.90
C ALA A 443 4.53 -21.37 15.75
N ASP A 444 4.11 -21.15 14.50
CA ASP A 444 4.80 -21.51 13.27
C ASP A 444 4.62 -20.42 12.22
N ILE A 445 5.41 -19.35 12.38
CA ILE A 445 5.35 -18.19 11.46
C ILE A 445 5.95 -18.51 10.10
N ALA A 446 6.81 -19.54 10.03
CA ALA A 446 7.45 -20.00 8.81
C ALA A 446 6.58 -20.99 8.00
N GLU A 447 5.38 -21.33 8.50
CA GLU A 447 4.43 -22.24 7.81
C GLU A 447 5.08 -23.56 7.40
N GLU A 448 5.89 -24.16 8.31
CA GLU A 448 6.62 -25.41 8.06
C GLU A 448 5.79 -26.64 8.35
N HIS A 449 4.84 -26.54 9.28
CA HIS A 449 4.09 -27.68 9.82
C HIS A 449 2.60 -27.56 9.47
N ASN A 450 2.20 -28.27 8.40
CA ASN A 450 0.77 -28.38 8.08
C ASN A 450 0.03 -29.23 9.13
N ILE A 451 -0.90 -28.62 9.86
CA ILE A 451 -1.67 -29.24 10.95
C ILE A 451 -3.14 -29.47 10.60
N ALA A 452 -3.49 -29.47 9.31
CA ALA A 452 -4.86 -29.61 8.83
C ALA A 452 -5.56 -30.88 9.34
N GLU A 453 -4.87 -32.03 9.30
CA GLU A 453 -5.42 -33.33 9.75
C GLU A 453 -5.82 -33.32 11.23
N LYS A 454 -5.11 -32.55 12.05
CA LYS A 454 -5.36 -32.46 13.50
C LYS A 454 -6.44 -31.44 13.86
N ASN A 455 -6.90 -30.63 12.89
CA ASN A 455 -7.82 -29.51 13.12
C ASN A 455 -8.93 -29.45 12.05
N PRO A 456 -9.72 -30.53 11.84
CA PRO A 456 -10.71 -30.60 10.76
C PRO A 456 -11.80 -29.52 10.88
N ASP A 457 -12.19 -29.11 12.07
CA ASP A 457 -13.20 -28.06 12.30
C ASP A 457 -12.69 -26.68 11.82
N ILE A 458 -11.40 -26.39 12.06
CA ILE A 458 -10.80 -25.14 11.58
C ILE A 458 -10.68 -25.18 10.05
N VAL A 459 -10.29 -26.30 9.46
CA VAL A 459 -10.25 -26.49 7.99
C VAL A 459 -11.63 -26.27 7.38
N ALA A 460 -12.69 -26.82 7.96
CA ALA A 460 -14.07 -26.61 7.50
C ALA A 460 -14.48 -25.14 7.57
N LYS A 461 -14.09 -24.43 8.64
CA LYS A 461 -14.33 -22.99 8.79
C LYS A 461 -13.56 -22.19 7.72
N MET A 462 -12.29 -22.53 7.43
CA MET A 462 -11.51 -21.90 6.37
C MET A 462 -12.16 -22.10 5.00
N ALA A 463 -12.65 -23.30 4.71
CA ALA A 463 -13.36 -23.60 3.45
C ALA A 463 -14.64 -22.77 3.32
N ALA A 464 -15.39 -22.59 4.41
CA ALA A 464 -16.58 -21.75 4.43
C ALA A 464 -16.25 -20.27 4.15
N TYR A 465 -15.20 -19.73 4.75
CA TYR A 465 -14.73 -18.37 4.48
C TYR A 465 -14.28 -18.21 3.02
N MET A 466 -13.48 -19.14 2.47
CA MET A 466 -13.05 -19.11 1.07
C MET A 466 -14.24 -19.08 0.10
N LYS A 467 -15.31 -19.77 0.43
CA LYS A 467 -16.54 -19.79 -0.37
C LYS A 467 -17.32 -18.48 -0.26
N ALA A 468 -17.46 -17.94 0.95
CA ALA A 468 -18.26 -16.73 1.21
C ALA A 468 -17.59 -15.44 0.75
N ALA A 469 -16.26 -15.37 0.76
CA ALA A 469 -15.47 -14.19 0.48
C ALA A 469 -15.36 -13.83 -1.00
N ARG A 470 -16.07 -14.55 -1.89
CA ARG A 470 -15.82 -14.40 -3.32
C ARG A 470 -17.09 -14.12 -4.11
N THR A 471 -17.06 -13.10 -4.93
CA THR A 471 -18.06 -12.84 -5.99
C THR A 471 -17.56 -13.38 -7.34
N PRO A 472 -18.46 -13.89 -8.21
CA PRO A 472 -18.09 -14.27 -9.58
C PRO A 472 -17.43 -13.14 -10.35
N SER A 473 -16.52 -13.49 -11.26
CA SER A 473 -15.85 -12.54 -12.13
C SER A 473 -15.55 -13.19 -13.48
N ASP A 474 -15.90 -12.50 -14.57
CA ASP A 474 -15.65 -12.98 -15.94
C ASP A 474 -14.17 -12.91 -16.30
N HIS A 475 -13.45 -11.89 -15.79
CA HIS A 475 -12.00 -11.74 -16.01
C HIS A 475 -11.17 -12.72 -15.15
N TRP A 476 -11.70 -13.11 -13.99
CA TRP A 476 -10.97 -13.88 -12.98
C TRP A 476 -11.77 -15.11 -12.55
N PRO A 477 -12.14 -16.00 -13.49
CA PRO A 477 -12.93 -17.18 -13.15
C PRO A 477 -12.13 -18.14 -12.26
N ILE A 478 -12.80 -18.68 -11.26
CA ILE A 478 -12.40 -19.89 -10.54
C ILE A 478 -13.44 -20.95 -10.90
N PRO A 479 -13.04 -22.21 -11.17
CA PRO A 479 -13.96 -23.26 -11.60
C PRO A 479 -15.16 -23.46 -10.67
#